data_1f01e38e89dcfbf9f1f2d5660f6751db
#
_entry.id   1f01e38e89dcfbf9f1f2d5660f6751db
#
_cell.length_a   1.000
_cell.length_b   1.000
_cell.length_c   1.000
_cell.angle_alpha   90.00
_cell.angle_beta   90.00
_cell.angle_gamma   90.00
#
_symmetry.space_group_name_H-M   'P 1'
#
loop_
_entity.id
_entity.type
_entity.pdbx_description
1 polymer ?
#
loop_
_entity_poly.entity_id
_entity_poly.type
_entity_poly.pdbx_seq_one_letter_code
_entity_poly.pdbx_strand_id
1 'polypeptide(L)'
;MIFKSEVLPHLEYCHPVWSPRYARDYQLVENVQSRVTRLVPALWHLNYPERLECLNLSSLYYKWARGNLIEVYKHLKGHYSVECPYLELADARPTRGHSSRLKKPQVQKTVRANFFRVRVVNSWNNLPESVVTAPSVSSFKTRLDQHWSRFRYIQEPVHAQYLPTVHNRDV
;
A
#
# COMPACT_ATOMS: atom_id res chain seq x y z
N MET A 1 13.29 19.14 -8.56
CA MET A 1 12.04 18.88 -9.31
C MET A 1 10.87 19.25 -8.41
N ILE A 2 10.19 20.35 -8.70
CA ILE A 2 9.09 20.93 -7.86
C ILE A 2 8.01 19.90 -7.50
N PHE A 3 7.69 18.98 -8.42
CA PHE A 3 6.70 17.95 -8.14
C PHE A 3 7.03 17.07 -6.93
N LYS A 4 8.30 16.67 -6.76
CA LYS A 4 8.71 15.83 -5.62
C LYS A 4 8.66 16.57 -4.29
N SER A 5 8.93 17.88 -4.26
CA SER A 5 8.95 18.68 -3.04
C SER A 5 7.59 19.24 -2.66
N GLU A 6 6.80 19.65 -3.65
CA GLU A 6 5.56 20.40 -3.39
C GLU A 6 4.29 19.56 -3.58
N VAL A 7 4.20 18.77 -4.65
CA VAL A 7 2.93 18.09 -4.99
C VAL A 7 2.85 16.70 -4.36
N LEU A 8 3.92 15.94 -4.46
CA LEU A 8 3.94 14.55 -4.02
C LEU A 8 3.63 14.37 -2.52
N PRO A 9 4.15 15.21 -1.61
CA PRO A 9 3.80 15.11 -0.19
C PRO A 9 2.31 15.27 0.09
N HIS A 10 1.59 16.13 -0.67
CA HIS A 10 0.14 16.27 -0.53
C HIS A 10 -0.62 15.01 -0.96
N LEU A 11 -0.14 14.32 -2.01
CA LEU A 11 -0.74 13.08 -2.49
C LEU A 11 -0.45 11.88 -1.57
N GLU A 12 0.55 11.98 -0.72
CA GLU A 12 0.95 10.94 0.22
C GLU A 12 0.46 11.19 1.65
N TYR A 13 0.13 12.46 1.99
CA TYR A 13 -0.23 12.83 3.34
C TYR A 13 -1.50 12.12 3.83
N CYS A 14 -1.43 11.50 5.00
CA CYS A 14 -2.53 10.82 5.67
C CYS A 14 -3.31 9.81 4.80
N HIS A 15 -2.72 9.27 3.73
CA HIS A 15 -3.39 8.35 2.84
C HIS A 15 -3.97 7.10 3.56
N PRO A 16 -3.45 6.60 4.68
CA PRO A 16 -4.09 5.52 5.44
C PRO A 16 -5.53 5.84 5.84
N VAL A 17 -5.84 7.13 6.02
CA VAL A 17 -7.17 7.61 6.42
C VAL A 17 -8.09 7.79 5.22
N TRP A 18 -7.64 8.53 4.20
CA TRP A 18 -8.50 8.93 3.09
C TRP A 18 -8.41 8.05 1.84
N SER A 19 -7.56 7.04 1.83
CA SER A 19 -7.29 6.18 0.68
C SER A 19 -8.55 5.94 -0.18
N PRO A 20 -8.47 6.14 -1.50
CA PRO A 20 -9.60 5.95 -2.39
C PRO A 20 -10.24 4.57 -2.22
N ARG A 21 -11.53 4.49 -2.46
CA ARG A 21 -12.27 3.24 -2.37
C ARG A 21 -12.32 2.49 -3.69
N TYR A 22 -12.51 3.24 -4.77
CA TYR A 22 -12.70 2.67 -6.10
C TYR A 22 -11.44 2.75 -6.94
N ALA A 23 -11.22 1.77 -7.81
CA ALA A 23 -10.10 1.77 -8.74
C ALA A 23 -10.06 3.03 -9.62
N ARG A 24 -11.26 3.54 -10.00
CA ARG A 24 -11.40 4.81 -10.74
C ARG A 24 -10.77 5.99 -10.00
N ASP A 25 -11.02 6.10 -8.69
CA ASP A 25 -10.52 7.22 -7.89
C ASP A 25 -9.00 7.13 -7.71
N TYR A 26 -8.47 5.90 -7.52
CA TYR A 26 -7.02 5.65 -7.58
C TYR A 26 -6.43 6.14 -8.89
N GLN A 27 -7.06 5.78 -10.03
CA GLN A 27 -6.58 6.17 -11.34
C GLN A 27 -6.62 7.69 -11.54
N LEU A 28 -7.62 8.38 -11.00
CA LEU A 28 -7.69 9.85 -11.07
C LEU A 28 -6.47 10.51 -10.38
N VAL A 29 -6.08 10.03 -9.22
CA VAL A 29 -4.92 10.57 -8.49
C VAL A 29 -3.61 10.17 -9.18
N GLU A 30 -3.48 8.92 -9.64
CA GLU A 30 -2.31 8.47 -10.41
C GLU A 30 -2.12 9.27 -11.71
N ASN A 31 -3.23 9.68 -12.35
CA ASN A 31 -3.21 10.51 -13.55
C ASN A 31 -2.57 11.89 -13.30
N VAL A 32 -2.62 12.42 -12.07
CA VAL A 32 -1.90 13.66 -11.73
C VAL A 32 -0.40 13.45 -11.94
N GLN A 33 0.15 12.37 -11.37
CA GLN A 33 1.57 12.04 -11.53
C GLN A 33 1.91 11.72 -12.98
N SER A 34 1.06 11.00 -13.69
CA SER A 34 1.25 10.67 -15.11
C SER A 34 1.31 11.93 -15.99
N ARG A 35 0.45 12.91 -15.74
CA ARG A 35 0.46 14.20 -16.47
C ARG A 35 1.76 14.96 -16.22
N VAL A 36 2.20 15.02 -14.96
CA VAL A 36 3.45 15.70 -14.60
C VAL A 36 4.67 15.06 -15.29
N THR A 37 4.71 13.72 -15.35
CA THR A 37 5.83 13.04 -16.06
C THR A 37 5.85 13.32 -17.55
N ARG A 38 4.70 13.66 -18.16
CA ARG A 38 4.62 14.09 -19.58
C ARG A 38 5.13 15.52 -19.84
N LEU A 39 5.32 16.34 -18.80
CA LEU A 39 5.89 17.67 -18.99
C LEU A 39 7.40 17.66 -19.28
N VAL A 40 8.05 16.49 -19.22
CA VAL A 40 9.46 16.31 -19.54
C VAL A 40 9.59 15.91 -21.02
N PRO A 41 10.00 16.82 -21.93
CA PRO A 41 10.03 16.55 -23.37
C PRO A 41 10.86 15.33 -23.75
N ALA A 42 11.99 15.13 -23.07
CA ALA A 42 12.91 14.01 -23.32
C ALA A 42 12.25 12.62 -23.09
N LEU A 43 11.11 12.56 -22.41
CA LEU A 43 10.45 11.31 -22.04
C LEU A 43 9.12 11.08 -22.78
N TRP A 44 8.77 11.89 -23.77
CA TRP A 44 7.48 11.79 -24.47
C TRP A 44 7.29 10.47 -25.23
N HIS A 45 8.36 9.89 -25.71
CA HIS A 45 8.36 8.62 -26.44
C HIS A 45 8.19 7.38 -25.53
N LEU A 46 8.31 7.56 -24.20
CA LEU A 46 8.24 6.48 -23.24
C LEU A 46 6.82 6.29 -22.70
N ASN A 47 6.47 5.04 -22.37
CA ASN A 47 5.25 4.73 -21.63
C ASN A 47 5.35 5.21 -20.16
N TYR A 48 4.24 5.20 -19.43
CA TYR A 48 4.21 5.75 -18.07
C TYR A 48 5.14 5.02 -17.08
N PRO A 49 5.17 3.68 -17.00
CA PRO A 49 6.12 2.96 -16.16
C PRO A 49 7.58 3.31 -16.46
N GLU A 50 7.96 3.38 -17.73
CA GLU A 50 9.31 3.76 -18.16
C GLU A 50 9.68 5.19 -17.73
N ARG A 51 8.71 6.14 -17.84
CA ARG A 51 8.92 7.52 -17.36
C ARG A 51 9.14 7.54 -15.84
N LEU A 52 8.39 6.73 -15.08
CA LEU A 52 8.58 6.63 -13.64
C LEU A 52 9.98 6.13 -13.30
N GLU A 53 10.46 5.13 -14.01
CA GLU A 53 11.80 4.57 -13.84
C GLU A 53 12.88 5.60 -14.12
N CYS A 54 12.83 6.27 -15.29
CA CYS A 54 13.77 7.33 -15.68
C CYS A 54 13.81 8.48 -14.65
N LEU A 55 12.69 8.84 -14.07
CA LEU A 55 12.57 9.92 -13.08
C LEU A 55 12.84 9.45 -11.63
N ASN A 56 13.16 8.18 -11.45
CA ASN A 56 13.25 7.53 -10.14
C ASN A 56 12.05 7.87 -9.25
N LEU A 57 10.87 7.71 -9.81
CA LEU A 57 9.57 7.76 -9.15
C LEU A 57 9.02 6.35 -9.02
N SER A 58 8.16 6.12 -8.06
CA SER A 58 7.32 4.93 -8.01
C SER A 58 5.86 5.33 -8.22
N SER A 59 5.01 4.39 -8.63
CA SER A 59 3.57 4.65 -8.71
C SER A 59 3.01 5.05 -7.35
N LEU A 60 1.93 5.83 -7.31
CA LEU A 60 1.25 6.18 -6.07
C LEU A 60 0.61 4.94 -5.42
N TYR A 61 0.14 3.98 -6.22
CA TYR A 61 -0.31 2.68 -5.72
C TYR A 61 0.74 1.99 -4.85
N TYR A 62 1.96 1.89 -5.38
CA TYR A 62 3.07 1.30 -4.64
C TYR A 62 3.35 2.06 -3.34
N LYS A 63 3.43 3.38 -3.42
CA LYS A 63 3.73 4.24 -2.26
C LYS A 63 2.70 4.10 -1.15
N TRP A 64 1.42 4.08 -1.51
CA TRP A 64 0.34 3.93 -0.53
C TRP A 64 0.28 2.53 0.08
N ALA A 65 0.42 1.50 -0.75
CA ALA A 65 0.49 0.13 -0.26
C ALA A 65 1.66 -0.06 0.71
N ARG A 66 2.83 0.42 0.31
CA ARG A 66 4.05 0.42 1.13
C ARG A 66 3.87 1.18 2.43
N GLY A 67 3.33 2.39 2.36
CA GLY A 67 3.07 3.23 3.53
C GLY A 67 2.13 2.55 4.52
N ASN A 68 1.05 1.93 4.04
CA ASN A 68 0.13 1.16 4.87
C ASN A 68 0.83 0.06 5.66
N LEU A 69 1.71 -0.70 5.02
CA LEU A 69 2.42 -1.80 5.69
C LEU A 69 3.48 -1.29 6.68
N ILE A 70 4.10 -0.15 6.39
CA ILE A 70 5.01 0.50 7.35
C ILE A 70 4.24 0.93 8.60
N GLU A 71 3.04 1.47 8.46
CA GLU A 71 2.21 1.85 9.61
C GLU A 71 1.77 0.62 10.41
N VAL A 72 1.38 -0.47 9.77
CA VAL A 72 1.09 -1.75 10.47
C VAL A 72 2.31 -2.21 11.25
N TYR A 73 3.50 -2.21 10.62
CA TYR A 73 4.73 -2.62 11.28
C TYR A 73 5.03 -1.76 12.52
N LYS A 74 4.90 -0.43 12.42
CA LYS A 74 5.13 0.49 13.53
C LYS A 74 4.17 0.23 14.70
N HIS A 75 2.89 0.00 14.40
CA HIS A 75 1.89 -0.35 15.41
C HIS A 75 2.23 -1.66 16.13
N LEU A 76 2.56 -2.71 15.39
CA LEU A 76 2.87 -4.01 15.97
C LEU A 76 4.18 -4.04 16.78
N LYS A 77 5.13 -3.15 16.46
CA LYS A 77 6.41 -3.01 17.19
C LYS A 77 6.39 -1.97 18.30
N GLY A 78 5.22 -1.42 18.63
CA GLY A 78 5.07 -0.47 19.75
C GLY A 78 5.76 0.88 19.54
N HIS A 79 5.93 1.32 18.29
CA HIS A 79 6.49 2.66 18.01
C HIS A 79 5.52 3.80 18.36
N TYR A 80 4.27 3.48 18.62
CA TYR A 80 3.26 4.45 19.06
C TYR A 80 2.90 4.17 20.52
N SER A 81 2.78 5.22 21.32
CA SER A 81 2.38 5.15 22.73
C SER A 81 0.91 4.78 22.93
N VAL A 82 0.13 4.79 21.86
CA VAL A 82 -1.29 4.41 21.88
C VAL A 82 -1.43 3.00 21.36
N GLU A 83 -1.95 2.10 22.21
CA GLU A 83 -2.36 0.79 21.75
C GLU A 83 -3.42 0.95 20.65
N CYS A 84 -3.18 0.31 19.51
CA CYS A 84 -4.14 0.27 18.43
C CYS A 84 -5.02 -0.99 18.62
N PRO A 85 -6.15 -0.90 19.33
CA PRO A 85 -7.00 -2.05 19.64
C PRO A 85 -7.62 -2.69 18.40
N TYR A 86 -7.31 -2.13 17.24
CA TYR A 86 -7.92 -2.52 15.97
C TYR A 86 -7.06 -3.45 15.13
N LEU A 87 -5.77 -3.65 15.47
CA LEU A 87 -4.86 -4.58 14.79
C LEU A 87 -4.59 -5.78 15.72
N GLU A 88 -5.58 -6.67 15.81
CA GLU A 88 -5.47 -7.89 16.62
C GLU A 88 -4.60 -8.92 15.88
N LEU A 89 -3.66 -9.53 16.59
CA LEU A 89 -2.92 -10.68 16.09
C LEU A 89 -3.86 -11.89 16.01
N ALA A 90 -3.67 -12.71 15.01
CA ALA A 90 -4.38 -13.99 14.93
C ALA A 90 -3.86 -14.94 16.01
N ASP A 91 -4.74 -15.82 16.49
CA ASP A 91 -4.36 -16.87 17.44
C ASP A 91 -3.17 -17.67 16.92
N ALA A 92 -2.24 -18.01 17.83
CA ALA A 92 -0.99 -18.70 17.54
C ALA A 92 -1.20 -20.18 17.11
N ARG A 93 -2.09 -20.44 16.15
CA ARG A 93 -2.19 -21.75 15.54
C ARG A 93 -1.11 -21.89 14.46
N PRO A 94 -0.41 -23.01 14.34
CA PRO A 94 0.57 -23.25 13.31
C PRO A 94 -0.11 -23.39 11.94
N THR A 95 -0.51 -22.26 11.36
CA THR A 95 -1.06 -22.19 10.01
C THR A 95 0.00 -21.67 9.04
N ARG A 96 -0.14 -21.96 7.75
CA ARG A 96 0.75 -21.44 6.71
C ARG A 96 0.85 -19.92 6.78
N GLY A 97 2.06 -19.35 6.81
CA GLY A 97 2.33 -17.91 6.85
C GLY A 97 3.25 -17.51 8.02
N HIS A 98 3.46 -16.20 8.20
CA HIS A 98 4.35 -15.67 9.22
C HIS A 98 3.70 -15.62 10.62
N SER A 99 4.54 -15.52 11.65
CA SER A 99 4.15 -15.58 13.09
C SER A 99 3.29 -14.40 13.54
N SER A 100 3.39 -13.24 12.90
CA SER A 100 2.68 -11.99 13.29
C SER A 100 1.48 -11.71 12.38
N ARG A 101 0.68 -12.72 12.08
CA ARG A 101 -0.53 -12.55 11.25
C ARG A 101 -1.59 -11.74 11.97
N LEU A 102 -2.30 -10.91 11.22
CA LEU A 102 -3.45 -10.17 11.70
C LEU A 102 -4.74 -10.97 11.53
N LYS A 103 -5.61 -10.88 12.53
CA LYS A 103 -6.96 -11.44 12.47
C LYS A 103 -7.79 -10.66 11.46
N LYS A 104 -8.39 -11.37 10.51
CA LYS A 104 -9.26 -10.75 9.52
C LYS A 104 -10.65 -10.52 10.12
N PRO A 105 -11.10 -9.25 10.30
CA PRO A 105 -12.44 -8.99 10.78
C PRO A 105 -13.49 -9.40 9.74
N GLN A 106 -14.59 -9.96 10.19
CA GLN A 106 -15.75 -10.19 9.32
C GLN A 106 -16.44 -8.87 9.03
N VAL A 107 -16.63 -8.56 7.75
CA VAL A 107 -17.19 -7.30 7.30
C VAL A 107 -18.33 -7.57 6.33
N GLN A 108 -19.53 -7.14 6.70
CA GLN A 108 -20.73 -7.27 5.87
C GLN A 108 -20.96 -6.07 4.95
N LYS A 109 -20.49 -4.87 5.35
CA LYS A 109 -20.71 -3.63 4.61
C LYS A 109 -19.45 -3.21 3.86
N THR A 110 -19.59 -2.90 2.59
CA THR A 110 -18.49 -2.45 1.68
C THR A 110 -17.76 -1.22 2.21
N VAL A 111 -18.45 -0.29 2.87
CA VAL A 111 -17.83 0.90 3.48
C VAL A 111 -16.81 0.48 4.54
N ARG A 112 -17.16 -0.48 5.41
CA ARG A 112 -16.27 -0.96 6.46
C ARG A 112 -15.07 -1.75 5.92
N ALA A 113 -15.23 -2.40 4.76
CA ALA A 113 -14.14 -3.14 4.10
C ALA A 113 -12.96 -2.23 3.71
N ASN A 114 -13.23 -0.93 3.48
CA ASN A 114 -12.20 0.04 3.09
C ASN A 114 -11.49 0.70 4.28
N PHE A 115 -11.90 0.45 5.51
CA PHE A 115 -11.17 0.94 6.67
C PHE A 115 -9.77 0.37 6.71
N PHE A 116 -8.81 1.19 7.10
CA PHE A 116 -7.39 0.85 7.18
C PHE A 116 -7.16 -0.56 7.74
N ARG A 117 -7.73 -0.86 8.91
CA ARG A 117 -7.56 -2.14 9.61
C ARG A 117 -8.03 -3.37 8.83
N VAL A 118 -8.96 -3.20 7.89
CA VAL A 118 -9.51 -4.32 7.11
C VAL A 118 -8.71 -4.52 5.83
N ARG A 119 -8.44 -3.41 5.12
CA ARG A 119 -7.76 -3.47 3.83
C ARG A 119 -6.30 -3.89 3.91
N VAL A 120 -5.62 -3.61 5.04
CA VAL A 120 -4.20 -3.96 5.21
C VAL A 120 -3.96 -5.43 5.54
N VAL A 121 -4.96 -6.12 6.12
CA VAL A 121 -4.80 -7.48 6.67
C VAL A 121 -4.31 -8.47 5.62
N ASN A 122 -4.92 -8.49 4.44
CA ASN A 122 -4.53 -9.45 3.41
C ASN A 122 -3.10 -9.18 2.92
N SER A 123 -2.77 -7.91 2.65
CA SER A 123 -1.43 -7.52 2.19
C SER A 123 -0.37 -7.81 3.24
N TRP A 124 -0.67 -7.57 4.51
CA TRP A 124 0.21 -7.89 5.63
C TRP A 124 0.42 -9.40 5.77
N ASN A 125 -0.66 -10.18 5.79
CA ASN A 125 -0.63 -11.63 6.00
C ASN A 125 0.06 -12.40 4.85
N ASN A 126 0.21 -11.78 3.69
CA ASN A 126 0.91 -12.36 2.53
C ASN A 126 2.41 -12.02 2.50
N LEU A 127 2.91 -11.23 3.45
CA LEU A 127 4.33 -10.97 3.54
C LEU A 127 5.08 -12.23 3.99
N PRO A 128 6.32 -12.44 3.52
CA PRO A 128 7.16 -13.51 4.03
C PRO A 128 7.67 -13.19 5.45
N GLU A 129 7.94 -14.23 6.22
CA GLU A 129 8.48 -14.13 7.58
C GLU A 129 9.73 -13.23 7.63
N SER A 130 10.63 -13.37 6.66
CA SER A 130 11.86 -12.60 6.57
C SER A 130 11.65 -11.07 6.51
N VAL A 131 10.51 -10.61 6.01
CA VAL A 131 10.15 -9.18 5.97
C VAL A 131 9.57 -8.75 7.31
N VAL A 132 8.62 -9.52 7.84
CA VAL A 132 7.86 -9.17 9.05
C VAL A 132 8.75 -9.19 10.32
N THR A 133 9.72 -10.08 10.36
CA THR A 133 10.68 -10.21 11.47
C THR A 133 11.84 -9.22 11.42
N ALA A 134 11.78 -8.20 10.58
CA ALA A 134 12.81 -7.17 10.52
C ALA A 134 13.04 -6.54 11.92
N PRO A 135 14.30 -6.24 12.29
CA PRO A 135 14.62 -5.72 13.63
C PRO A 135 14.29 -4.21 13.78
N SER A 136 14.19 -3.49 12.70
CA SER A 136 13.93 -2.03 12.70
C SER A 136 13.03 -1.61 11.54
N VAL A 137 12.42 -0.42 11.67
CA VAL A 137 11.60 0.19 10.59
C VAL A 137 12.42 0.34 9.30
N SER A 138 13.69 0.71 9.41
CA SER A 138 14.58 0.86 8.25
C SER A 138 14.81 -0.48 7.56
N SER A 139 15.14 -1.52 8.32
CA SER A 139 15.32 -2.89 7.79
C SER A 139 14.01 -3.42 7.17
N PHE A 140 12.85 -3.13 7.80
CA PHE A 140 11.55 -3.50 7.25
C PHE A 140 11.31 -2.85 5.89
N LYS A 141 11.54 -1.53 5.78
CA LYS A 141 11.41 -0.79 4.51
C LYS A 141 12.27 -1.41 3.41
N THR A 142 13.53 -1.68 3.70
CA THR A 142 14.47 -2.26 2.72
C THR A 142 14.03 -3.65 2.26
N ARG A 143 13.67 -4.52 3.20
CA ARG A 143 13.20 -5.88 2.86
C ARG A 143 11.89 -5.87 2.09
N LEU A 144 10.97 -4.97 2.44
CA LEU A 144 9.70 -4.78 1.73
C LEU A 144 9.95 -4.30 0.30
N ASP A 145 10.83 -3.31 0.10
CA ASP A 145 11.16 -2.76 -1.21
C ASP A 145 11.82 -3.82 -2.10
N GLN A 146 12.67 -4.68 -1.55
CA GLN A 146 13.24 -5.83 -2.26
C GLN A 146 12.17 -6.83 -2.66
N HIS A 147 11.29 -7.21 -1.72
CA HIS A 147 10.21 -8.16 -1.97
C HIS A 147 9.22 -7.64 -3.02
N TRP A 148 8.94 -6.34 -3.02
CA TRP A 148 8.01 -5.66 -3.92
C TRP A 148 8.67 -4.95 -5.10
N SER A 149 9.90 -5.25 -5.43
CA SER A 149 10.64 -4.57 -6.51
C SER A 149 9.88 -4.56 -7.84
N ARG A 150 9.20 -5.66 -8.18
CA ARG A 150 8.39 -5.80 -9.41
C ARG A 150 7.13 -4.93 -9.43
N PHE A 151 6.61 -4.53 -8.27
CA PHE A 151 5.38 -3.74 -8.16
C PHE A 151 5.61 -2.22 -8.21
N ARG A 152 6.86 -1.78 -8.19
CA ARG A 152 7.24 -0.38 -8.02
C ARG A 152 6.63 0.55 -9.07
N TYR A 153 6.44 0.09 -10.29
CA TYR A 153 5.96 0.87 -11.43
C TYR A 153 4.58 0.45 -11.93
N ILE A 154 3.91 -0.47 -11.26
CA ILE A 154 2.59 -0.97 -11.66
C ILE A 154 1.53 0.09 -11.36
N GLN A 155 0.59 0.27 -12.31
CA GLN A 155 -0.51 1.23 -12.23
C GLN A 155 -1.77 0.64 -11.58
N GLU A 156 -1.87 -0.67 -11.52
CA GLU A 156 -3.01 -1.34 -10.89
C GLU A 156 -2.81 -1.43 -9.38
N PRO A 157 -3.89 -1.33 -8.59
CA PRO A 157 -3.77 -1.49 -7.17
C PRO A 157 -3.11 -2.82 -6.85
N VAL A 158 -1.96 -2.79 -6.20
CA VAL A 158 -1.29 -4.00 -5.65
C VAL A 158 -2.26 -4.82 -4.80
N HIS A 159 -3.34 -4.18 -4.35
CA HIS A 159 -4.46 -4.77 -3.63
C HIS A 159 -5.53 -5.39 -4.51
N ALA A 160 -5.56 -5.16 -5.82
CA ALA A 160 -6.61 -5.73 -6.68
C ALA A 160 -6.58 -7.28 -6.66
N GLN A 161 -5.41 -7.85 -6.46
CA GLN A 161 -5.24 -9.30 -6.24
C GLN A 161 -5.66 -9.74 -4.83
N TYR A 162 -5.81 -8.80 -3.88
CA TYR A 162 -6.08 -9.05 -2.47
C TYR A 162 -7.35 -8.37 -1.97
N LEU A 163 -8.03 -7.58 -2.79
CA LEU A 163 -9.38 -7.13 -2.46
C LEU A 163 -10.28 -8.35 -2.40
N PRO A 164 -11.09 -8.50 -1.35
CA PRO A 164 -12.17 -9.47 -1.40
C PRO A 164 -12.98 -9.13 -2.65
N THR A 165 -13.11 -10.10 -3.56
CA THR A 165 -14.05 -10.02 -4.65
C THR A 165 -15.42 -9.77 -4.04
N VAL A 166 -15.83 -8.51 -4.03
CA VAL A 166 -17.21 -8.16 -3.71
C VAL A 166 -17.99 -8.68 -4.92
N HIS A 167 -18.54 -9.87 -4.78
CA HIS A 167 -19.56 -10.32 -5.71
C HIS A 167 -20.65 -9.26 -5.69
N ASN A 168 -20.76 -8.53 -6.77
CA ASN A 168 -21.94 -7.71 -7.07
C ASN A 168 -23.16 -8.66 -7.15
N ARG A 169 -23.73 -8.99 -6.01
CA ARG A 169 -25.10 -9.38 -5.90
C ARG A 169 -25.76 -8.22 -5.20
N ASP A 170 -26.23 -7.28 -5.98
CA ASP A 170 -27.33 -6.36 -5.71
C ASP A 170 -27.28 -5.31 -6.82
N VAL A 171 -27.92 -5.64 -7.94
CA VAL A 171 -28.62 -4.73 -8.83
C VAL A 171 -30.08 -4.92 -8.55
#